data_eac4db52c9ae0aad04e75cdee1c4efe5
#
_entry.id   eac4db52c9ae0aad04e75cdee1c4efe5
#
_cell.length_a   1.000
_cell.length_b   1.000
_cell.length_c   1.000
_cell.angle_alpha   90.00
_cell.angle_beta   90.00
_cell.angle_gamma   90.00
#
_symmetry.space_group_name_H-M   'P 1'
#
loop_
_entity.id
_entity.type
_entity.pdbx_description
1 polymer ?
#
loop_
_entity_poly.entity_id
_entity_poly.type
_entity_poly.pdbx_seq_one_letter_code
_entity_poly.pdbx_strand_id
1 'polypeptide(L)'
;MCRVRYADHGKLRAETHIDEGVTGMIKELGITVLSENRAGARGLLAEHGWALWVEADGRKILFDTGQGMVLTHNGRKLDVDLSITDDVVLSHGHYDHTGGLDAVLAEACRPDVYVHPAAFQAKYGKGADGVARSIGCHVRSADEVRSRSGNVVLTQLPTEIVDGVWVTGEIPRRSDFEDTGGPFFLDEKLTKPDPLVDDQAMYIESRKGTIVLLGCAHAGLVNTLDRIAELTSRDEIHAVLGGMHLHAASEERIERSVEALERHSVRVLGPAHCTGRQATSRLWARFPDRCVECPTGSRFAF
;
A
#
# COMPACT_ATOMS: atom_id res chain seq x y z
N MET A 1 16.84 15.61 -18.45
CA MET A 1 16.00 15.90 -19.64
C MET A 1 14.91 14.86 -19.69
N CYS A 2 13.70 15.21 -19.28
CA CYS A 2 12.55 14.32 -19.38
C CYS A 2 12.27 13.98 -20.86
N ARG A 3 12.22 12.68 -21.19
CA ARG A 3 11.82 12.25 -22.54
C ARG A 3 10.30 12.33 -22.66
N VAL A 4 9.82 13.27 -23.46
CA VAL A 4 8.41 13.34 -23.87
C VAL A 4 8.12 12.13 -24.75
N ARG A 5 7.23 11.22 -24.33
CA ARG A 5 6.73 10.11 -25.16
C ARG A 5 5.55 10.64 -25.98
N TYR A 6 5.74 10.75 -27.30
CA TYR A 6 4.65 10.91 -28.24
C TYR A 6 4.11 9.52 -28.61
N ALA A 7 2.81 9.35 -28.53
CA ALA A 7 2.12 8.18 -29.08
C ALA A 7 2.13 8.26 -30.62
N ASP A 8 2.80 7.32 -31.27
CA ASP A 8 2.80 7.20 -32.74
C ASP A 8 1.85 6.07 -33.14
N HIS A 9 0.81 6.41 -33.89
CA HIS A 9 -0.12 5.45 -34.50
C HIS A 9 0.39 5.07 -35.89
N GLY A 10 1.06 3.92 -35.99
CA GLY A 10 1.51 3.39 -37.28
C GLY A 10 1.51 1.84 -37.30
N LYS A 11 0.61 1.29 -38.10
CA LYS A 11 0.43 -0.14 -38.39
C LYS A 11 1.69 -0.79 -38.93
N LEU A 12 2.05 -1.97 -38.41
CA LEU A 12 2.65 -3.06 -39.24
C LEU A 12 2.31 -4.42 -38.59
N ARG A 13 1.72 -5.30 -39.41
CA ARG A 13 1.41 -6.70 -39.08
C ARG A 13 2.69 -7.52 -39.15
N ALA A 14 2.97 -8.30 -38.09
CA ALA A 14 3.75 -9.52 -38.19
C ALA A 14 3.01 -10.60 -37.37
N GLU A 15 2.62 -11.66 -38.05
CA GLU A 15 2.00 -12.85 -37.42
C GLU A 15 3.09 -13.58 -36.64
N THR A 16 2.93 -13.56 -35.30
CA THR A 16 3.62 -14.50 -34.43
C THR A 16 2.57 -15.16 -33.54
N HIS A 17 2.64 -16.46 -33.41
CA HIS A 17 1.76 -17.32 -32.60
C HIS A 17 1.53 -16.69 -31.23
N ILE A 18 0.32 -16.22 -31.03
CA ILE A 18 -0.14 -15.69 -29.74
C ILE A 18 -0.52 -16.91 -28.94
N ASP A 19 0.27 -17.17 -27.90
CA ASP A 19 -0.17 -17.91 -26.73
C ASP A 19 -1.37 -17.11 -26.18
N GLU A 20 -2.58 -17.61 -26.28
CA GLU A 20 -3.79 -17.00 -25.73
C GLU A 20 -3.74 -17.10 -24.21
N GLY A 21 -2.75 -16.42 -23.60
CA GLY A 21 -2.63 -16.20 -22.18
C GLY A 21 -3.67 -15.18 -21.73
N VAL A 22 -4.40 -15.49 -20.69
CA VAL A 22 -5.32 -14.64 -19.95
C VAL A 22 -4.75 -13.20 -19.92
N THR A 23 -5.40 -12.29 -20.63
CA THR A 23 -5.07 -10.85 -20.61
C THR A 23 -5.29 -10.34 -19.19
N GLY A 24 -4.36 -9.55 -18.66
CA GLY A 24 -4.50 -8.91 -17.34
C GLY A 24 -3.74 -9.56 -16.18
N MET A 25 -2.76 -10.43 -16.44
CA MET A 25 -1.94 -11.03 -15.37
C MET A 25 -0.47 -10.59 -15.47
N ILE A 26 0.08 -10.08 -14.36
CA ILE A 26 1.49 -9.72 -14.24
C ILE A 26 2.37 -10.98 -14.31
N LYS A 27 3.39 -10.94 -15.16
CA LYS A 27 4.32 -12.06 -15.43
C LYS A 27 5.56 -12.00 -14.56
N GLU A 28 6.08 -10.80 -14.35
CA GLU A 28 7.27 -10.52 -13.54
C GLU A 28 6.91 -9.47 -12.49
N LEU A 29 6.86 -9.86 -11.23
CA LEU A 29 6.56 -8.99 -10.10
C LEU A 29 7.70 -9.00 -9.09
N GLY A 30 8.32 -7.84 -8.89
CA GLY A 30 9.31 -7.57 -7.85
C GLY A 30 8.77 -6.57 -6.85
N ILE A 31 8.99 -6.81 -5.54
CA ILE A 31 8.60 -5.90 -4.47
C ILE A 31 9.79 -5.69 -3.55
N THR A 32 10.19 -4.43 -3.29
CA THR A 32 11.26 -4.06 -2.37
C THR A 32 10.70 -3.15 -1.28
N VAL A 33 10.95 -3.48 0.00
CA VAL A 33 10.56 -2.65 1.15
C VAL A 33 11.56 -1.51 1.29
N LEU A 34 11.14 -0.26 1.07
CA LEU A 34 11.98 0.94 1.16
C LEU A 34 11.91 1.61 2.53
N SER A 35 10.79 1.54 3.22
CA SER A 35 10.59 2.08 4.57
C SER A 35 9.76 1.09 5.39
N GLU A 36 10.22 0.80 6.60
CA GLU A 36 9.57 -0.01 7.63
C GLU A 36 10.14 0.36 9.01
N ASN A 37 9.47 -0.04 10.08
CA ASN A 37 9.83 0.26 11.46
C ASN A 37 11.15 -0.40 11.90
N ARG A 38 11.71 -1.32 11.11
CA ARG A 38 12.97 -2.05 11.35
C ARG A 38 13.85 -2.04 10.11
N ALA A 39 15.15 -1.83 10.29
CA ALA A 39 16.14 -1.98 9.22
C ALA A 39 16.60 -3.44 9.13
N GLY A 40 16.54 -4.04 7.92
CA GLY A 40 16.90 -5.43 7.69
C GLY A 40 18.38 -5.69 7.42
N ALA A 41 19.16 -4.64 7.11
CA ALA A 41 20.56 -4.80 6.78
C ALA A 41 21.40 -3.58 7.18
N ARG A 42 22.74 -3.78 7.25
CA ARG A 42 23.68 -2.69 7.53
C ARG A 42 23.61 -1.59 6.48
N GLY A 43 23.53 -0.34 6.95
CA GLY A 43 23.48 0.86 6.11
C GLY A 43 22.09 1.25 5.65
N LEU A 44 21.07 0.47 5.95
CA LEU A 44 19.67 0.85 5.81
C LEU A 44 19.18 1.57 7.07
N LEU A 45 18.19 2.42 6.89
CA LEU A 45 17.55 3.18 7.95
C LEU A 45 16.10 2.71 8.14
N ALA A 46 15.59 2.83 9.34
CA ALA A 46 14.21 2.56 9.71
C ALA A 46 13.52 3.86 10.17
N GLU A 47 12.23 3.96 9.94
CA GLU A 47 11.36 4.99 10.50
C GLU A 47 9.99 4.38 10.81
N HIS A 48 9.19 5.03 11.62
CA HIS A 48 7.79 4.62 11.75
C HIS A 48 7.06 5.01 10.46
N GLY A 49 6.91 4.06 9.52
CA GLY A 49 6.32 4.33 8.23
C GLY A 49 6.41 3.13 7.30
N TRP A 50 5.75 3.23 6.17
CA TRP A 50 5.68 2.16 5.18
C TRP A 50 5.86 2.69 3.77
N ALA A 51 6.70 2.05 2.98
CA ALA A 51 6.86 2.32 1.56
C ALA A 51 7.38 1.09 0.82
N LEU A 52 6.76 0.76 -0.30
CA LEU A 52 7.13 -0.34 -1.17
C LEU A 52 7.44 0.16 -2.58
N TRP A 53 8.55 -0.31 -3.13
CA TRP A 53 8.84 -0.22 -4.56
C TRP A 53 8.35 -1.48 -5.24
N VAL A 54 7.48 -1.34 -6.23
CA VAL A 54 6.84 -2.43 -6.95
C VAL A 54 7.20 -2.33 -8.43
N GLU A 55 7.75 -3.41 -8.97
CA GLU A 55 8.08 -3.56 -10.38
C GLU A 55 7.17 -4.63 -10.99
N ALA A 56 6.20 -4.18 -11.78
CA ALA A 56 5.19 -5.03 -12.39
C ALA A 56 5.33 -4.98 -13.92
N ASP A 57 5.86 -6.03 -14.55
CA ASP A 57 6.14 -6.12 -16.00
C ASP A 57 6.84 -4.86 -16.54
N GLY A 58 7.80 -4.32 -15.77
CA GLY A 58 8.58 -3.13 -16.11
C GLY A 58 7.96 -1.80 -15.66
N ARG A 59 6.69 -1.74 -15.22
CA ARG A 59 6.09 -0.55 -14.60
C ARG A 59 6.65 -0.35 -13.21
N LYS A 60 6.99 0.88 -12.85
CA LYS A 60 7.61 1.28 -11.59
C LYS A 60 6.61 2.01 -10.73
N ILE A 61 6.13 1.35 -9.68
CA ILE A 61 5.07 1.87 -8.81
C ILE A 61 5.64 2.04 -7.39
N LEU A 62 5.48 3.21 -6.81
CA LEU A 62 5.76 3.44 -5.40
C LEU A 62 4.44 3.39 -4.63
N PHE A 63 4.27 2.36 -3.78
CA PHE A 63 3.14 2.23 -2.88
C PHE A 63 3.50 2.76 -1.51
N ASP A 64 2.87 3.87 -1.10
CA ASP A 64 3.20 4.72 0.04
C ASP A 64 4.62 5.30 -0.01
N THR A 65 4.92 6.25 0.87
CA THR A 65 6.17 7.03 0.82
C THR A 65 6.88 7.15 2.17
N GLY A 66 6.40 6.46 3.20
CA GLY A 66 6.93 6.57 4.56
C GLY A 66 6.72 7.96 5.17
N GLN A 67 7.48 8.28 6.21
CA GLN A 67 7.58 9.65 6.75
C GLN A 67 8.46 10.55 5.88
N GLY A 68 9.22 9.97 4.94
CA GLY A 68 10.11 10.68 4.03
C GLY A 68 11.52 10.93 4.55
N MET A 69 11.85 10.51 5.76
CA MET A 69 13.19 10.68 6.32
C MET A 69 14.19 9.67 5.75
N VAL A 70 13.76 8.46 5.43
CA VAL A 70 14.64 7.35 5.03
C VAL A 70 14.49 6.94 3.57
N LEU A 71 13.39 7.32 2.91
CA LEU A 71 13.01 6.83 1.58
C LEU A 71 14.12 6.98 0.54
N THR A 72 14.62 8.22 0.35
CA THR A 72 15.69 8.51 -0.63
C THR A 72 17.01 7.83 -0.27
N HIS A 73 17.36 7.77 1.04
CA HIS A 73 18.57 7.09 1.49
C HIS A 73 18.50 5.59 1.18
N ASN A 74 17.39 4.95 1.56
CA ASN A 74 17.21 3.51 1.37
C ASN A 74 17.08 3.15 -0.12
N GLY A 75 16.39 4.00 -0.92
CA GLY A 75 16.32 3.83 -2.37
C GLY A 75 17.72 3.72 -2.98
N ARG A 76 18.60 4.68 -2.70
CA ARG A 76 20.00 4.69 -3.19
C ARG A 76 20.80 3.47 -2.69
N LYS A 77 20.59 3.03 -1.45
CA LYS A 77 21.29 1.86 -0.88
C LYS A 77 20.81 0.54 -1.45
N LEU A 78 19.59 0.48 -1.94
CA LEU A 78 18.95 -0.70 -2.51
C LEU A 78 18.97 -0.70 -4.05
N ASP A 79 19.66 0.27 -4.66
CA ASP A 79 19.74 0.47 -6.12
C ASP A 79 18.35 0.68 -6.75
N VAL A 80 17.45 1.37 -6.02
CA VAL A 80 16.15 1.82 -6.50
C VAL A 80 16.26 3.30 -6.88
N ASP A 81 16.02 3.58 -8.15
CA ASP A 81 16.03 4.92 -8.70
C ASP A 81 14.62 5.52 -8.66
N LEU A 82 14.36 6.39 -7.68
CA LEU A 82 13.05 7.04 -7.53
C LEU A 82 12.73 8.00 -8.68
N SER A 83 13.73 8.45 -9.46
CA SER A 83 13.51 9.36 -10.58
C SER A 83 12.73 8.74 -11.74
N ILE A 84 12.70 7.40 -11.82
CA ILE A 84 11.96 6.64 -12.84
C ILE A 84 10.61 6.12 -12.35
N THR A 85 10.09 6.64 -11.23
CA THR A 85 8.75 6.30 -10.75
C THR A 85 7.71 6.66 -11.79
N ASP A 86 6.95 5.68 -12.26
CA ASP A 86 5.83 5.89 -13.18
C ASP A 86 4.56 6.29 -12.43
N ASP A 87 4.29 5.63 -11.29
CA ASP A 87 3.09 5.83 -10.48
C ASP A 87 3.42 5.92 -8.99
N VAL A 88 2.69 6.76 -8.27
CA VAL A 88 2.65 6.78 -6.81
C VAL A 88 1.24 6.43 -6.37
N VAL A 89 1.12 5.46 -5.47
CA VAL A 89 -0.16 5.03 -4.89
C VAL A 89 -0.13 5.31 -3.40
N LEU A 90 -1.07 6.07 -2.90
CA LEU A 90 -1.20 6.34 -1.46
C LEU A 90 -2.33 5.49 -0.88
N SER A 91 -2.00 4.68 0.13
CA SER A 91 -2.97 3.82 0.80
C SER A 91 -3.99 4.61 1.59
N HIS A 92 -3.55 5.66 2.29
CA HIS A 92 -4.39 6.58 3.06
C HIS A 92 -3.61 7.85 3.44
N GLY A 93 -4.25 8.80 4.10
CA GLY A 93 -3.68 10.13 4.33
C GLY A 93 -2.87 10.31 5.62
N HIS A 94 -2.41 9.28 6.31
CA HIS A 94 -1.53 9.46 7.46
C HIS A 94 -0.10 9.81 7.02
N TYR A 95 0.58 10.63 7.86
CA TYR A 95 1.90 11.20 7.57
C TYR A 95 3.00 10.15 7.38
N ASP A 96 2.89 9.01 8.02
CA ASP A 96 3.82 7.89 7.96
C ASP A 96 3.66 7.02 6.70
N HIS A 97 2.71 7.38 5.84
CA HIS A 97 2.50 6.84 4.49
C HIS A 97 2.68 7.89 3.40
N THR A 98 2.47 9.16 3.73
CA THR A 98 2.45 10.25 2.74
C THR A 98 3.60 11.25 2.89
N GLY A 99 4.41 11.13 3.96
CA GLY A 99 5.41 12.14 4.30
C GLY A 99 6.54 12.31 3.29
N GLY A 100 6.86 11.24 2.53
CA GLY A 100 7.86 11.27 1.46
C GLY A 100 7.35 11.77 0.10
N LEU A 101 6.05 12.05 -0.05
CA LEU A 101 5.45 12.41 -1.33
C LEU A 101 6.15 13.63 -1.97
N ASP A 102 6.46 14.65 -1.19
CA ASP A 102 7.14 15.84 -1.68
C ASP A 102 8.51 15.56 -2.29
N ALA A 103 9.29 14.68 -1.66
CA ALA A 103 10.60 14.28 -2.15
C ALA A 103 10.49 13.49 -3.45
N VAL A 104 9.53 12.57 -3.51
CA VAL A 104 9.26 11.78 -4.74
C VAL A 104 8.82 12.67 -5.90
N LEU A 105 7.88 13.60 -5.67
CA LEU A 105 7.42 14.53 -6.71
C LEU A 105 8.50 15.52 -7.16
N ALA A 106 9.53 15.75 -6.35
CA ALA A 106 10.68 16.57 -6.74
C ALA A 106 11.72 15.78 -7.56
N GLU A 107 11.83 14.47 -7.34
CA GLU A 107 12.85 13.60 -7.96
C GLU A 107 12.31 12.90 -9.21
N ALA A 108 11.06 12.42 -9.18
CA ALA A 108 10.42 11.69 -10.28
C ALA A 108 10.00 12.59 -11.44
N CYS A 109 10.02 12.02 -12.64
CA CYS A 109 9.63 12.73 -13.87
C CYS A 109 8.11 12.70 -14.04
N ARG A 110 7.38 13.51 -13.25
CA ARG A 110 5.91 13.67 -13.32
C ARG A 110 5.17 12.33 -13.25
N PRO A 111 5.26 11.59 -12.13
CA PRO A 111 4.53 10.34 -11.95
C PRO A 111 3.03 10.60 -11.91
N ASP A 112 2.22 9.61 -12.29
CA ASP A 112 0.78 9.64 -12.00
C ASP A 112 0.56 9.30 -10.51
N VAL A 113 -0.39 9.99 -9.86
CA VAL A 113 -0.65 9.81 -8.42
C VAL A 113 -2.06 9.31 -8.20
N TYR A 114 -2.19 8.15 -7.60
CA TYR A 114 -3.44 7.48 -7.25
C TYR A 114 -3.70 7.67 -5.74
N VAL A 115 -4.77 8.36 -5.41
CA VAL A 115 -5.05 8.75 -4.03
C VAL A 115 -6.53 8.93 -3.78
N HIS A 116 -7.03 8.50 -2.63
CA HIS A 116 -8.40 8.80 -2.24
C HIS A 116 -8.54 10.29 -1.86
N PRO A 117 -9.60 11.01 -2.28
CA PRO A 117 -9.73 12.45 -2.03
C PRO A 117 -9.73 12.82 -0.54
N ALA A 118 -10.22 11.94 0.35
CA ALA A 118 -10.20 12.16 1.80
C ALA A 118 -8.80 12.05 2.42
N ALA A 119 -7.79 11.55 1.70
CA ALA A 119 -6.40 11.53 2.18
C ALA A 119 -5.81 12.92 2.41
N PHE A 120 -6.37 13.94 1.75
CA PHE A 120 -5.95 15.34 1.92
C PHE A 120 -6.68 16.07 3.06
N GLN A 121 -7.65 15.43 3.71
CA GLN A 121 -8.34 16.01 4.86
C GLN A 121 -7.39 16.10 6.06
N ALA A 122 -7.65 17.06 6.94
CA ALA A 122 -6.95 17.13 8.21
C ALA A 122 -7.26 15.88 9.04
N LYS A 123 -6.20 15.26 9.59
CA LYS A 123 -6.31 14.07 10.43
C LYS A 123 -5.57 14.28 11.74
N TYR A 124 -6.18 13.85 12.84
CA TYR A 124 -5.64 14.01 14.18
C TYR A 124 -5.73 12.70 14.95
N GLY A 125 -4.66 12.37 15.66
CA GLY A 125 -4.63 11.30 16.65
C GLY A 125 -4.71 11.87 18.05
N LYS A 126 -5.42 11.17 18.95
CA LYS A 126 -5.45 11.50 20.37
C LYS A 126 -4.28 10.82 21.07
N GLY A 127 -3.34 11.61 21.59
CA GLY A 127 -2.23 11.09 22.38
C GLY A 127 -2.68 10.54 23.74
N ALA A 128 -1.80 9.77 24.39
CA ALA A 128 -2.06 9.23 25.74
C ALA A 128 -2.30 10.33 26.79
N ASP A 129 -1.77 11.53 26.57
CA ASP A 129 -1.98 12.74 27.35
C ASP A 129 -3.31 13.46 27.03
N GLY A 130 -4.10 12.91 26.10
CA GLY A 130 -5.36 13.49 25.65
C GLY A 130 -5.21 14.62 24.64
N VAL A 131 -3.97 14.97 24.24
CA VAL A 131 -3.70 16.08 23.33
C VAL A 131 -3.83 15.62 21.87
N ALA A 132 -4.47 16.45 21.05
CA ALA A 132 -4.54 16.24 19.62
C ALA A 132 -3.17 16.43 18.97
N ARG A 133 -2.79 15.51 18.09
CA ARG A 133 -1.60 15.62 17.26
C ARG A 133 -2.00 15.50 15.80
N SER A 134 -1.55 16.42 14.97
CA SER A 134 -1.74 16.31 13.52
C SER A 134 -0.99 15.07 13.01
N ILE A 135 -1.70 14.19 12.31
CA ILE A 135 -1.19 12.95 11.73
C ILE A 135 -1.54 12.84 10.23
N GLY A 136 -2.07 13.90 9.64
CA GLY A 136 -2.48 13.91 8.24
C GLY A 136 -1.33 14.18 7.26
N CYS A 137 -1.64 14.03 5.99
CA CYS A 137 -0.76 14.35 4.88
C CYS A 137 -0.32 15.84 4.94
N HIS A 138 0.97 16.09 4.64
CA HIS A 138 1.48 17.46 4.57
C HIS A 138 1.00 18.20 3.32
N VAL A 139 0.84 17.49 2.21
CA VAL A 139 0.22 18.00 0.98
C VAL A 139 -1.29 18.15 1.21
N ARG A 140 -1.84 19.32 0.91
CA ARG A 140 -3.19 19.70 1.37
C ARG A 140 -4.28 19.53 0.32
N SER A 141 -3.93 19.27 -0.94
CA SER A 141 -4.94 19.12 -1.98
C SER A 141 -4.42 18.36 -3.21
N ALA A 142 -5.36 17.80 -3.97
CA ALA A 142 -5.07 17.20 -5.28
C ALA A 142 -4.47 18.21 -6.27
N ASP A 143 -4.84 19.50 -6.18
CA ASP A 143 -4.32 20.53 -7.09
C ASP A 143 -2.83 20.83 -6.83
N GLU A 144 -2.41 20.79 -5.56
CA GLU A 144 -1.01 20.90 -5.19
C GLU A 144 -0.20 19.74 -5.79
N VAL A 145 -0.70 18.52 -5.73
CA VAL A 145 -0.08 17.34 -6.36
C VAL A 145 -0.03 17.49 -7.88
N ARG A 146 -1.15 17.89 -8.53
CA ARG A 146 -1.25 18.06 -10.00
C ARG A 146 -0.20 19.01 -10.56
N SER A 147 0.18 20.02 -9.80
CA SER A 147 1.19 20.98 -10.27
C SER A 147 2.57 20.31 -10.50
N ARG A 148 2.82 19.16 -9.87
CA ARG A 148 4.12 18.47 -9.81
C ARG A 148 4.09 17.03 -10.34
N SER A 149 2.92 16.48 -10.63
CA SER A 149 2.69 15.11 -11.14
C SER A 149 2.29 15.12 -12.62
N GLY A 150 2.12 13.93 -13.20
CA GLY A 150 1.45 13.70 -14.48
C GLY A 150 -0.04 13.93 -14.32
N ASN A 151 -0.72 12.93 -13.78
CA ASN A 151 -2.13 12.98 -13.44
C ASN A 151 -2.34 12.79 -11.94
N VAL A 152 -3.47 13.23 -11.42
CA VAL A 152 -3.98 12.83 -10.10
C VAL A 152 -5.29 12.10 -10.32
N VAL A 153 -5.28 10.81 -10.04
CA VAL A 153 -6.44 9.93 -10.16
C VAL A 153 -7.05 9.77 -8.78
N LEU A 154 -8.30 10.19 -8.62
CA LEU A 154 -9.01 10.10 -7.34
C LEU A 154 -9.69 8.73 -7.24
N THR A 155 -9.21 7.90 -6.32
CA THR A 155 -9.52 6.47 -6.21
C THR A 155 -10.62 6.17 -5.16
N GLN A 156 -11.84 6.67 -5.36
CA GLN A 156 -12.99 6.29 -4.52
C GLN A 156 -13.55 4.92 -4.89
N LEU A 157 -13.42 4.54 -6.15
CA LEU A 157 -13.86 3.26 -6.71
C LEU A 157 -12.65 2.39 -7.06
N PRO A 158 -12.83 1.07 -7.25
CA PRO A 158 -11.77 0.21 -7.76
C PRO A 158 -11.20 0.79 -9.06
N THR A 159 -9.89 0.98 -9.07
CA THR A 159 -9.22 1.69 -10.17
C THR A 159 -8.00 0.89 -10.63
N GLU A 160 -7.91 0.64 -11.92
CA GLU A 160 -6.75 0.02 -12.55
C GLU A 160 -5.63 1.04 -12.74
N ILE A 161 -4.42 0.69 -12.31
CA ILE A 161 -3.20 1.49 -12.49
C ILE A 161 -2.55 1.13 -13.82
N VAL A 162 -2.36 -0.14 -14.03
CA VAL A 162 -1.88 -0.80 -15.25
C VAL A 162 -2.50 -2.19 -15.29
N ASP A 163 -2.56 -2.80 -16.46
CA ASP A 163 -3.16 -4.12 -16.67
C ASP A 163 -2.72 -5.12 -15.56
N GLY A 164 -3.68 -5.62 -14.80
CA GLY A 164 -3.46 -6.52 -13.66
C GLY A 164 -3.01 -5.89 -12.33
N VAL A 165 -2.86 -4.56 -12.23
CA VAL A 165 -2.54 -3.85 -10.98
C VAL A 165 -3.64 -2.87 -10.62
N TRP A 166 -4.22 -2.99 -9.44
CA TRP A 166 -5.41 -2.28 -9.02
C TRP A 166 -5.30 -1.70 -7.63
N VAL A 167 -6.05 -0.63 -7.36
CA VAL A 167 -6.40 -0.19 -6.01
C VAL A 167 -7.87 -0.47 -5.74
N THR A 168 -8.20 -0.80 -4.50
CA THR A 168 -9.58 -1.20 -4.12
C THR A 168 -10.58 -0.05 -4.14
N GLY A 169 -10.09 1.21 -4.04
CA GLY A 169 -10.95 2.31 -3.62
C GLY A 169 -11.46 2.11 -2.19
N GLU A 170 -12.57 2.73 -1.85
CA GLU A 170 -13.21 2.60 -0.54
C GLU A 170 -13.55 1.14 -0.23
N ILE A 171 -13.18 0.68 0.96
CA ILE A 171 -13.41 -0.68 1.44
C ILE A 171 -14.65 -0.68 2.33
N PRO A 172 -15.73 -1.39 1.98
CA PRO A 172 -16.92 -1.50 2.80
C PRO A 172 -16.62 -2.15 4.16
N ARG A 173 -16.99 -1.49 5.26
CA ARG A 173 -16.89 -2.04 6.62
C ARG A 173 -18.10 -2.89 6.93
N ARG A 174 -17.98 -4.21 6.87
CA ARG A 174 -19.08 -5.15 7.08
C ARG A 174 -18.92 -5.98 8.34
N SER A 175 -17.67 -6.17 8.80
CA SER A 175 -17.40 -6.86 10.06
C SER A 175 -17.75 -5.96 11.24
N ASP A 176 -18.36 -6.52 12.28
CA ASP A 176 -18.77 -5.83 13.50
C ASP A 176 -17.66 -5.75 14.56
N PHE A 177 -16.56 -6.47 14.35
CA PHE A 177 -15.40 -6.57 15.25
C PHE A 177 -14.18 -5.75 14.79
N GLU A 178 -14.18 -5.20 13.57
CA GLU A 178 -13.11 -4.36 13.05
C GLU A 178 -13.44 -2.87 13.21
N ASP A 179 -12.61 -2.16 13.95
CA ASP A 179 -12.63 -0.72 14.09
C ASP A 179 -11.52 -0.06 13.26
N THR A 180 -11.37 1.25 13.34
CA THR A 180 -10.30 2.01 12.65
C THR A 180 -8.92 1.79 13.25
N GLY A 181 -8.82 1.07 14.37
CA GLY A 181 -7.57 0.75 15.06
C GLY A 181 -7.06 1.85 16.00
N GLY A 182 -7.80 2.92 16.19
CA GLY A 182 -7.42 3.98 17.11
C GLY A 182 -8.39 5.16 17.18
N PRO A 183 -8.18 6.08 18.12
CA PRO A 183 -8.98 7.28 18.28
C PRO A 183 -8.51 8.37 17.30
N PHE A 184 -8.97 8.27 16.04
CA PHE A 184 -8.66 9.20 14.97
C PHE A 184 -9.81 10.19 14.74
N PHE A 185 -9.45 11.44 14.38
CA PHE A 185 -10.38 12.56 14.27
C PHE A 185 -10.06 13.45 13.06
N LEU A 186 -11.08 14.13 12.55
CA LEU A 186 -10.97 15.10 11.44
C LEU A 186 -10.76 16.53 11.94
N ASP A 187 -10.78 16.76 13.27
CA ASP A 187 -10.61 18.10 13.87
C ASP A 187 -9.70 18.06 15.11
N GLU A 188 -8.99 19.16 15.32
CA GLU A 188 -8.08 19.34 16.48
C GLU A 188 -8.79 19.30 17.84
N LYS A 189 -10.10 19.56 17.85
CA LYS A 189 -10.92 19.49 19.08
C LYS A 189 -11.28 18.06 19.47
N LEU A 190 -10.92 17.07 18.62
CA LEU A 190 -11.24 15.64 18.82
C LEU A 190 -12.76 15.40 18.97
N THR A 191 -13.57 16.13 18.21
CA THR A 191 -15.04 16.04 18.27
C THR A 191 -15.65 15.30 17.08
N LYS A 192 -14.93 15.22 15.95
CA LYS A 192 -15.37 14.56 14.74
C LYS A 192 -14.53 13.32 14.48
N PRO A 193 -15.01 12.12 14.82
CA PRO A 193 -14.28 10.88 14.52
C PRO A 193 -13.94 10.78 13.01
N ASP A 194 -12.74 10.31 12.70
CA ASP A 194 -12.34 10.00 11.33
C ASP A 194 -12.72 8.54 11.01
N PRO A 195 -13.64 8.30 10.07
CA PRO A 195 -13.98 6.94 9.65
C PRO A 195 -12.90 6.29 8.78
N LEU A 196 -11.85 7.04 8.37
CA LEU A 196 -10.76 6.58 7.50
C LEU A 196 -11.31 5.91 6.23
N VAL A 197 -12.21 6.61 5.54
CA VAL A 197 -12.79 6.16 4.26
C VAL A 197 -11.76 6.12 3.13
N ASP A 198 -10.63 6.80 3.33
CA ASP A 198 -9.51 6.86 2.41
C ASP A 198 -8.60 5.62 2.47
N ASP A 199 -8.80 4.72 3.44
CA ASP A 199 -8.00 3.49 3.53
C ASP A 199 -8.32 2.55 2.38
N GLN A 200 -7.30 2.25 1.59
CA GLN A 200 -7.37 1.37 0.41
C GLN A 200 -6.15 0.47 0.34
N ALA A 201 -6.30 -0.68 -0.31
CA ALA A 201 -5.24 -1.61 -0.60
C ALA A 201 -4.90 -1.62 -2.09
N MET A 202 -3.66 -1.98 -2.43
CA MET A 202 -3.29 -2.33 -3.78
C MET A 202 -3.31 -3.84 -3.93
N TYR A 203 -3.87 -4.37 -5.03
CA TYR A 203 -3.80 -5.78 -5.34
C TYR A 203 -3.33 -5.99 -6.77
N ILE A 204 -2.62 -7.11 -6.97
CA ILE A 204 -1.96 -7.43 -8.21
C ILE A 204 -2.35 -8.86 -8.61
N GLU A 205 -2.91 -9.01 -9.79
CA GLU A 205 -3.20 -10.31 -10.37
C GLU A 205 -1.94 -10.83 -11.06
N SER A 206 -1.25 -11.76 -10.42
CA SER A 206 -0.02 -12.36 -10.92
C SER A 206 -0.21 -13.82 -11.34
N ARG A 207 0.76 -14.38 -12.06
CA ARG A 207 0.78 -15.81 -12.41
C ARG A 207 0.75 -16.74 -11.19
N LYS A 208 1.17 -16.27 -10.02
CA LYS A 208 1.12 -17.04 -8.76
C LYS A 208 -0.21 -16.90 -8.03
N GLY A 209 -1.07 -15.99 -8.46
CA GLY A 209 -2.34 -15.63 -7.84
C GLY A 209 -2.37 -14.16 -7.41
N THR A 210 -3.39 -13.79 -6.64
CA THR A 210 -3.59 -12.42 -6.17
C THR A 210 -2.58 -12.07 -5.07
N ILE A 211 -1.84 -10.97 -5.25
CA ILE A 211 -0.92 -10.40 -4.26
C ILE A 211 -1.56 -9.14 -3.70
N VAL A 212 -1.67 -9.04 -2.39
CA VAL A 212 -2.27 -7.91 -1.68
C VAL A 212 -1.21 -7.12 -0.95
N LEU A 213 -1.15 -5.82 -1.20
CA LEU A 213 -0.28 -4.86 -0.50
C LEU A 213 -1.16 -3.93 0.33
N LEU A 214 -0.92 -3.95 1.64
CA LEU A 214 -1.65 -3.17 2.63
C LEU A 214 -0.81 -1.97 3.06
N GLY A 215 -1.44 -0.81 3.25
CA GLY A 215 -0.85 0.29 4.03
C GLY A 215 -0.96 -0.03 5.52
N CYS A 216 -2.08 0.36 6.12
CA CYS A 216 -2.41 0.06 7.51
C CYS A 216 -3.63 -0.86 7.69
N ALA A 217 -4.46 -1.01 6.68
CA ALA A 217 -5.74 -1.73 6.76
C ALA A 217 -6.67 -1.17 7.87
N HIS A 218 -6.83 0.15 7.92
CA HIS A 218 -7.76 0.81 8.84
C HIS A 218 -9.23 0.46 8.57
N ALA A 219 -9.55 0.05 7.34
CA ALA A 219 -10.86 -0.50 7.01
C ALA A 219 -11.13 -1.86 7.66
N GLY A 220 -10.07 -2.51 8.16
CA GLY A 220 -10.06 -3.87 8.68
C GLY A 220 -9.44 -4.85 7.68
N LEU A 221 -8.60 -5.76 8.21
CA LEU A 221 -7.95 -6.78 7.38
C LEU A 221 -9.00 -7.69 6.70
N VAL A 222 -10.00 -8.14 7.47
CA VAL A 222 -11.04 -9.06 6.97
C VAL A 222 -11.88 -8.36 5.92
N ASN A 223 -12.35 -7.13 6.20
CA ASN A 223 -13.08 -6.33 5.22
C ASN A 223 -12.27 -6.11 3.92
N THR A 224 -10.96 -5.92 4.02
CA THR A 224 -10.07 -5.72 2.87
C THR A 224 -9.94 -6.99 2.03
N LEU A 225 -9.68 -8.14 2.67
CA LEU A 225 -9.54 -9.43 1.96
C LEU A 225 -10.85 -9.84 1.30
N ASP A 226 -11.98 -9.72 2.00
CA ASP A 226 -13.30 -10.01 1.46
C ASP A 226 -13.64 -9.09 0.27
N ARG A 227 -13.27 -7.80 0.34
CA ARG A 227 -13.44 -6.86 -0.77
C ARG A 227 -12.63 -7.25 -1.99
N ILE A 228 -11.38 -7.66 -1.82
CA ILE A 228 -10.51 -8.08 -2.93
C ILE A 228 -11.03 -9.39 -3.54
N ALA A 229 -11.49 -10.35 -2.73
CA ALA A 229 -12.12 -11.56 -3.21
C ALA A 229 -13.36 -11.29 -4.07
N GLU A 230 -14.20 -10.32 -3.68
CA GLU A 230 -15.32 -9.86 -4.51
C GLU A 230 -14.86 -9.25 -5.83
N LEU A 231 -13.85 -8.36 -5.80
CA LEU A 231 -13.36 -7.67 -7.00
C LEU A 231 -12.71 -8.62 -8.01
N THR A 232 -11.97 -9.61 -7.52
CA THR A 232 -11.29 -10.60 -8.37
C THR A 232 -12.17 -11.81 -8.70
N SER A 233 -13.32 -11.97 -8.02
CA SER A 233 -14.15 -13.19 -8.05
C SER A 233 -13.34 -14.45 -7.70
N ARG A 234 -12.35 -14.31 -6.80
CA ARG A 234 -11.47 -15.39 -6.33
C ARG A 234 -11.30 -15.30 -4.83
N ASP A 235 -11.58 -16.41 -4.14
CA ASP A 235 -11.38 -16.49 -2.68
C ASP A 235 -9.91 -16.66 -2.29
N GLU A 236 -9.09 -17.28 -3.14
CA GLU A 236 -7.69 -17.55 -2.84
C GLU A 236 -6.81 -16.31 -3.07
N ILE A 237 -6.02 -15.96 -2.05
CA ILE A 237 -5.02 -14.89 -2.07
C ILE A 237 -3.62 -15.51 -1.89
N HIS A 238 -2.71 -15.27 -2.85
CA HIS A 238 -1.38 -15.87 -2.77
C HIS A 238 -0.52 -15.21 -1.70
N ALA A 239 -0.49 -13.87 -1.64
CA ALA A 239 0.32 -13.15 -0.65
C ALA A 239 -0.41 -11.94 -0.08
N VAL A 240 -0.12 -11.64 1.20
CA VAL A 240 -0.55 -10.42 1.90
C VAL A 240 0.67 -9.83 2.58
N LEU A 241 1.07 -8.61 2.19
CA LEU A 241 2.23 -7.90 2.73
C LEU A 241 1.80 -6.52 3.23
N GLY A 242 2.24 -6.12 4.43
CA GLY A 242 2.05 -4.77 4.96
C GLY A 242 1.45 -4.69 6.35
N GLY A 243 0.96 -3.52 6.70
CA GLY A 243 0.36 -3.21 7.99
C GLY A 243 -1.07 -3.73 8.11
N MET A 244 -1.40 -4.33 9.26
CA MET A 244 -2.72 -4.93 9.53
C MET A 244 -3.44 -4.24 10.69
N HIS A 245 -2.85 -3.18 11.24
CA HIS A 245 -3.34 -2.37 12.34
C HIS A 245 -3.89 -3.18 13.53
N LEU A 246 -3.15 -4.21 13.94
CA LEU A 246 -3.52 -5.12 15.03
C LEU A 246 -2.76 -4.85 16.34
N HIS A 247 -1.93 -3.80 16.40
CA HIS A 247 -1.06 -3.51 17.56
C HIS A 247 -1.83 -3.30 18.87
N ALA A 248 -3.06 -2.81 18.81
CA ALA A 248 -3.95 -2.60 19.94
C ALA A 248 -5.29 -3.36 19.80
N ALA A 249 -5.34 -4.33 18.88
CA ALA A 249 -6.55 -5.10 18.63
C ALA A 249 -6.86 -6.05 19.78
N SER A 250 -8.17 -6.33 19.98
CA SER A 250 -8.61 -7.37 20.90
C SER A 250 -8.15 -8.76 20.45
N GLU A 251 -8.08 -9.71 21.39
CA GLU A 251 -7.79 -11.11 21.07
C GLU A 251 -8.79 -11.66 20.05
N GLU A 252 -10.07 -11.31 20.16
CA GLU A 252 -11.10 -11.71 19.20
C GLU A 252 -10.79 -11.19 17.80
N ARG A 253 -10.42 -9.90 17.65
CA ARG A 253 -10.08 -9.34 16.33
C ARG A 253 -8.84 -10.03 15.74
N ILE A 254 -7.82 -10.32 16.56
CA ILE A 254 -6.63 -11.06 16.10
C ILE A 254 -7.03 -12.45 15.62
N GLU A 255 -7.84 -13.19 16.36
CA GLU A 255 -8.26 -14.55 15.99
C GLU A 255 -9.12 -14.55 14.72
N ARG A 256 -10.08 -13.64 14.60
CA ARG A 256 -10.89 -13.47 13.38
C ARG A 256 -10.04 -13.10 12.17
N SER A 257 -8.97 -12.32 12.38
CA SER A 257 -7.99 -12.02 11.32
C SER A 257 -7.23 -13.27 10.88
N VAL A 258 -6.85 -14.12 11.83
CA VAL A 258 -6.22 -15.43 11.54
C VAL A 258 -7.16 -16.33 10.74
N GLU A 259 -8.42 -16.45 11.18
CA GLU A 259 -9.44 -17.25 10.49
C GLU A 259 -9.67 -16.75 9.04
N ALA A 260 -9.65 -15.42 8.81
CA ALA A 260 -9.80 -14.86 7.47
C ALA A 260 -8.60 -15.19 6.57
N LEU A 261 -7.37 -15.09 7.08
CA LEU A 261 -6.17 -15.48 6.35
C LEU A 261 -6.17 -16.97 5.96
N GLU A 262 -6.74 -17.83 6.80
CA GLU A 262 -6.95 -19.25 6.48
C GLU A 262 -8.01 -19.44 5.41
N ARG A 263 -9.17 -18.78 5.57
CA ARG A 263 -10.30 -18.85 4.64
C ARG A 263 -9.87 -18.44 3.22
N HIS A 264 -9.08 -17.38 3.10
CA HIS A 264 -8.53 -16.93 1.83
C HIS A 264 -7.27 -17.69 1.39
N SER A 265 -6.92 -18.78 2.08
CA SER A 265 -5.80 -19.68 1.71
C SER A 265 -4.47 -18.94 1.52
N VAL A 266 -4.20 -17.86 2.27
CA VAL A 266 -2.99 -17.04 2.13
C VAL A 266 -1.74 -17.89 2.30
N ARG A 267 -0.84 -17.87 1.29
CA ARG A 267 0.37 -18.72 1.24
C ARG A 267 1.63 -17.99 1.68
N VAL A 268 1.70 -16.67 1.45
CA VAL A 268 2.82 -15.81 1.90
C VAL A 268 2.23 -14.68 2.72
N LEU A 269 2.70 -14.53 3.96
CA LEU A 269 2.19 -13.55 4.91
C LEU A 269 3.33 -12.72 5.46
N GLY A 270 3.37 -11.43 5.13
CA GLY A 270 4.38 -10.47 5.58
C GLY A 270 3.78 -9.41 6.50
N PRO A 271 3.49 -9.73 7.80
CA PRO A 271 3.00 -8.75 8.75
C PRO A 271 4.09 -7.73 9.08
N ALA A 272 3.79 -6.45 8.89
CA ALA A 272 4.74 -5.35 9.01
C ALA A 272 4.14 -4.14 9.72
N HIS A 273 4.94 -3.10 9.92
CA HIS A 273 4.57 -1.75 10.32
C HIS A 273 3.64 -1.70 11.55
N CYS A 274 2.36 -1.39 11.35
CA CYS A 274 1.36 -1.25 12.40
C CYS A 274 0.69 -2.55 12.86
N THR A 275 1.10 -3.71 12.36
CA THR A 275 0.58 -5.02 12.80
C THR A 275 0.83 -5.27 14.30
N GLY A 276 1.96 -4.79 14.82
CA GLY A 276 2.31 -4.89 16.23
C GLY A 276 2.85 -6.27 16.64
N ARG A 277 3.61 -6.28 17.74
CA ARG A 277 4.40 -7.46 18.16
C ARG A 277 3.53 -8.67 18.56
N GLN A 278 2.43 -8.43 19.29
CA GLN A 278 1.56 -9.51 19.78
C GLN A 278 0.88 -10.22 18.60
N ALA A 279 0.24 -9.47 17.72
CA ALA A 279 -0.41 -10.03 16.53
C ALA A 279 0.62 -10.72 15.61
N THR A 280 1.77 -10.10 15.35
CA THR A 280 2.84 -10.70 14.58
C THR A 280 3.27 -12.06 15.18
N SER A 281 3.49 -12.13 16.50
CA SER A 281 3.86 -13.41 17.16
C SER A 281 2.76 -14.47 17.01
N ARG A 282 1.49 -14.07 17.09
CA ARG A 282 0.37 -14.99 16.91
C ARG A 282 0.32 -15.53 15.47
N LEU A 283 0.51 -14.64 14.47
CA LEU A 283 0.55 -15.01 13.06
C LEU A 283 1.71 -15.98 12.77
N TRP A 284 2.90 -15.70 13.27
CA TRP A 284 4.04 -16.60 13.13
C TRP A 284 3.81 -17.97 13.78
N ALA A 285 3.18 -18.01 14.96
CA ALA A 285 2.85 -19.26 15.62
C ALA A 285 1.82 -20.09 14.85
N ARG A 286 0.84 -19.42 14.21
CA ARG A 286 -0.23 -20.08 13.43
C ARG A 286 0.23 -20.50 12.02
N PHE A 287 1.11 -19.72 11.40
CA PHE A 287 1.54 -19.87 10.01
C PHE A 287 3.08 -19.91 9.89
N PRO A 288 3.78 -20.84 10.59
CA PRO A 288 5.24 -20.82 10.65
C PRO A 288 5.91 -20.93 9.28
N ASP A 289 5.31 -21.68 8.35
CA ASP A 289 5.83 -21.92 7.00
C ASP A 289 5.35 -20.90 5.96
N ARG A 290 4.49 -19.93 6.35
CA ARG A 290 3.91 -18.94 5.44
C ARG A 290 4.36 -17.51 5.78
N CYS A 291 4.71 -17.24 7.04
CA CYS A 291 5.16 -15.93 7.47
C CYS A 291 6.57 -15.63 6.97
N VAL A 292 6.74 -14.41 6.48
CA VAL A 292 8.02 -13.86 6.03
C VAL A 292 8.31 -12.55 6.74
N GLU A 293 9.58 -12.25 6.96
CA GLU A 293 10.03 -10.97 7.50
C GLU A 293 9.96 -9.88 6.44
N CYS A 294 9.51 -8.68 6.83
CA CYS A 294 9.37 -7.53 5.95
C CYS A 294 10.12 -6.26 6.43
N PRO A 295 11.32 -6.34 7.05
CA PRO A 295 12.05 -5.13 7.39
C PRO A 295 12.48 -4.36 6.13
N THR A 296 12.86 -3.09 6.28
CA THR A 296 13.47 -2.30 5.21
C THR A 296 14.60 -3.08 4.54
N GLY A 297 14.56 -3.19 3.21
CA GLY A 297 15.50 -3.95 2.40
C GLY A 297 15.04 -5.35 2.01
N SER A 298 13.91 -5.83 2.53
CA SER A 298 13.32 -7.10 2.07
C SER A 298 12.92 -7.02 0.61
N ARG A 299 13.12 -8.13 -0.12
CA ARG A 299 12.75 -8.26 -1.54
C ARG A 299 11.94 -9.52 -1.76
N PHE A 300 10.88 -9.40 -2.53
CA PHE A 300 9.99 -10.49 -2.91
C PHE A 300 9.88 -10.56 -4.42
N ALA A 301 9.76 -11.78 -4.97
CA ALA A 301 9.53 -12.03 -6.39
C ALA A 301 8.38 -13.04 -6.55
N PHE A 302 7.38 -12.66 -7.34
CA PHE A 302 6.18 -13.45 -7.58
C PHE A 302 5.97 -13.75 -9.06
#